data_2dcebdeeef1108e42bd543420d6a65df
#
_entry.id   2dcebdeeef1108e42bd543420d6a65df
#
_cell.length_a   1.000
_cell.length_b   1.000
_cell.length_c   1.000
_cell.angle_alpha   90.00
_cell.angle_beta   90.00
_cell.angle_gamma   90.00
#
_symmetry.space_group_name_H-M   'P 1'
#
loop_
_entity.id
_entity.type
_entity.pdbx_description
1 polymer ?
#
loop_
_entity_poly.entity_id
_entity_poly.type
_entity_poly.pdbx_seq_one_letter_code
_entity_poly.pdbx_strand_id
1 'polypeptide(L)'
;MAQVMIRHSTVDLLGLPKSLVEDHARFLGHWQGALVTYGPIFRGPAPAGYLYQTDLPGNVPDAVAQFIAEDPLTLAGVVESDEISDWHCALATRLPTAPPRPGLKGFFFHGTGKPGITDFRNTIVPAHRAHLQQRDSSNCLARGYLTDAGGTLWLGSAMVYEFESRAALDDFFRGEPYCTNGIYERVEIYDWQRGVMA
;
A
#
# COMPACT_ATOMS: atom_id res chain seq x y z
N MET A 1 6.23 -8.69 -11.83
CA MET A 1 5.19 -9.04 -10.82
C MET A 1 5.13 -7.87 -9.86
N ALA A 2 3.92 -7.44 -9.51
CA ALA A 2 3.75 -6.28 -8.63
C ALA A 2 4.11 -6.61 -7.18
N GLN A 3 4.60 -5.62 -6.43
CA GLN A 3 4.94 -5.75 -5.02
C GLN A 3 4.30 -4.64 -4.20
N VAL A 4 4.07 -4.95 -2.93
CA VAL A 4 3.85 -3.97 -1.87
C VAL A 4 5.07 -3.97 -0.97
N MET A 5 5.63 -2.79 -0.75
CA MET A 5 6.74 -2.56 0.18
C MET A 5 6.29 -1.53 1.21
N ILE A 6 6.26 -1.95 2.47
CA ILE A 6 6.04 -1.05 3.61
C ILE A 6 7.41 -0.85 4.24
N ARG A 7 7.92 0.37 4.10
CA ARG A 7 9.23 0.75 4.61
C ARG A 7 9.05 1.48 5.92
N HIS A 8 9.21 0.74 7.02
CA HIS A 8 8.94 1.25 8.36
C HIS A 8 9.99 2.27 8.80
N SER A 9 9.53 3.34 9.41
CA SER A 9 10.37 4.41 9.95
C SER A 9 9.62 5.14 11.07
N THR A 10 10.32 5.46 12.13
CA THR A 10 9.85 6.34 13.20
C THR A 10 10.35 7.78 13.02
N VAL A 11 11.17 8.02 12.01
CA VAL A 11 11.65 9.36 11.66
C VAL A 11 10.51 10.19 11.09
N ASP A 12 10.43 11.46 11.47
CA ASP A 12 9.51 12.42 10.87
C ASP A 12 9.86 12.67 9.41
N LEU A 13 9.15 11.95 8.52
CA LEU A 13 9.37 12.03 7.08
C LEU A 13 9.02 13.41 6.49
N LEU A 14 8.17 14.20 7.16
CA LEU A 14 7.82 15.56 6.72
C LEU A 14 8.86 16.59 7.19
N GLY A 15 9.70 16.24 8.16
CA GLY A 15 10.81 17.06 8.66
C GLY A 15 12.18 16.74 8.04
N LEU A 16 12.25 15.91 7.01
CA LEU A 16 13.51 15.52 6.37
C LEU A 16 14.21 16.71 5.70
N PRO A 17 15.56 16.68 5.62
CA PRO A 17 16.31 17.70 4.89
C PRO A 17 15.83 17.86 3.45
N LYS A 18 15.71 19.10 2.97
CA LYS A 18 15.23 19.41 1.63
C LYS A 18 16.00 18.66 0.54
N SER A 19 17.32 18.54 0.67
CA SER A 19 18.15 17.79 -0.28
C SER A 19 17.75 16.32 -0.38
N LEU A 20 17.43 15.67 0.76
CA LEU A 20 16.97 14.29 0.77
C LEU A 20 15.59 14.14 0.11
N VAL A 21 14.68 15.09 0.35
CA VAL A 21 13.37 15.13 -0.29
C VAL A 21 13.51 15.29 -1.82
N GLU A 22 14.41 16.15 -2.28
CA GLU A 22 14.71 16.34 -3.70
C GLU A 22 15.35 15.10 -4.34
N ASP A 23 16.28 14.43 -3.63
CA ASP A 23 16.88 13.18 -4.08
C ASP A 23 15.83 12.08 -4.22
N HIS A 24 14.96 11.95 -3.22
CA HIS A 24 13.86 11.00 -3.24
C HIS A 24 12.86 11.31 -4.36
N ALA A 25 12.56 12.58 -4.64
CA ALA A 25 11.70 12.96 -5.76
C ALA A 25 12.33 12.57 -7.12
N ARG A 26 13.65 12.70 -7.28
CA ARG A 26 14.37 12.24 -8.49
C ARG A 26 14.33 10.72 -8.62
N PHE A 27 14.54 9.99 -7.53
CA PHE A 27 14.41 8.54 -7.48
C PHE A 27 13.02 8.09 -7.92
N LEU A 28 11.94 8.67 -7.36
CA LEU A 28 10.58 8.38 -7.77
C LEU A 28 10.32 8.70 -9.25
N GLY A 29 10.90 9.78 -9.76
CA GLY A 29 10.86 10.13 -11.18
C GLY A 29 11.54 9.08 -12.08
N HIS A 30 12.67 8.53 -11.64
CA HIS A 30 13.37 7.46 -12.37
C HIS A 30 12.50 6.19 -12.45
N TRP A 31 11.86 5.81 -11.36
CA TRP A 31 11.02 4.61 -11.25
C TRP A 31 9.55 4.84 -11.62
N GLN A 32 9.18 6.03 -12.14
CA GLN A 32 7.79 6.44 -12.39
C GLN A 32 6.98 5.39 -13.17
N GLY A 33 7.57 4.72 -14.17
CA GLY A 33 6.91 3.70 -14.98
C GLY A 33 6.52 2.44 -14.19
N ALA A 34 7.23 2.16 -13.09
CA ALA A 34 7.02 1.00 -12.24
C ALA A 34 6.16 1.32 -11.01
N LEU A 35 6.00 2.60 -10.65
CA LEU A 35 5.21 3.00 -9.48
C LEU A 35 3.70 2.94 -9.78
N VAL A 36 2.94 2.37 -8.86
CA VAL A 36 1.48 2.33 -8.86
C VAL A 36 0.94 3.36 -7.89
N THR A 37 1.10 3.13 -6.58
CA THR A 37 0.83 4.13 -5.53
C THR A 37 2.02 4.19 -4.59
N TYR A 38 2.27 5.37 -4.02
CA TYR A 38 3.38 5.58 -3.10
C TYR A 38 3.14 6.82 -2.25
N GLY A 39 3.78 6.87 -1.10
CA GLY A 39 3.71 8.02 -0.20
C GLY A 39 3.93 7.67 1.26
N PRO A 40 4.16 8.69 2.12
CA PRO A 40 4.33 8.48 3.54
C PRO A 40 3.05 7.95 4.20
N ILE A 41 3.24 7.10 5.21
CA ILE A 41 2.18 6.51 6.02
C ILE A 41 2.34 6.89 7.48
N PHE A 42 1.19 7.04 8.19
CA PHE A 42 1.16 7.50 9.56
C PHE A 42 0.17 6.67 10.40
N ARG A 43 0.43 6.57 11.70
CA ARG A 43 -0.52 6.09 12.71
C ARG A 43 -1.03 7.29 13.53
N GLY A 44 -2.12 7.89 13.09
CA GLY A 44 -2.53 9.19 13.59
C GLY A 44 -1.45 10.24 13.28
N PRO A 45 -0.95 11.00 14.28
CA PRO A 45 0.09 12.00 14.02
C PRO A 45 1.51 11.42 13.92
N ALA A 46 1.71 10.14 14.31
CA ALA A 46 3.03 9.54 14.36
C ALA A 46 3.44 9.00 12.98
N PRO A 47 4.67 9.27 12.50
CA PRO A 47 5.20 8.64 11.30
C PRO A 47 5.24 7.12 11.49
N ALA A 48 4.97 6.38 10.43
CA ALA A 48 5.01 4.93 10.41
C ALA A 48 5.89 4.39 9.29
N GLY A 49 6.25 5.23 8.33
CA GLY A 49 7.13 4.86 7.24
C GLY A 49 6.65 5.35 5.87
N TYR A 50 7.04 4.63 4.84
CA TYR A 50 6.72 4.93 3.46
C TYR A 50 6.17 3.69 2.74
N LEU A 51 5.09 3.87 1.98
CA LEU A 51 4.48 2.83 1.16
C LEU A 51 4.94 2.94 -0.28
N TYR A 52 5.28 1.81 -0.89
CA TYR A 52 5.36 1.64 -2.33
C TYR A 52 4.49 0.47 -2.76
N GLN A 53 3.60 0.68 -3.71
CA GLN A 53 2.99 -0.35 -4.53
C GLN A 53 3.58 -0.23 -5.93
N THR A 54 4.23 -1.29 -6.40
CA THR A 54 5.06 -1.24 -7.60
C THR A 54 4.72 -2.38 -8.57
N ASP A 55 5.13 -2.20 -9.81
CA ASP A 55 5.15 -3.22 -10.86
C ASP A 55 6.53 -3.18 -11.52
N LEU A 56 7.54 -3.65 -10.77
CA LEU A 56 8.94 -3.58 -11.17
C LEU A 56 9.22 -4.49 -12.37
N PRO A 57 10.03 -4.01 -13.34
CA PRO A 57 10.39 -4.80 -14.53
C PRO A 57 11.44 -5.86 -14.22
N GLY A 58 11.48 -6.92 -15.04
CA GLY A 58 12.53 -7.93 -15.02
C GLY A 58 12.35 -9.02 -13.97
N ASN A 59 13.47 -9.58 -13.49
CA ASN A 59 13.49 -10.57 -12.42
C ASN A 59 13.18 -9.88 -11.08
N VAL A 60 12.08 -10.27 -10.45
CA VAL A 60 11.51 -9.58 -9.30
C VAL A 60 12.49 -9.43 -8.12
N PRO A 61 13.19 -10.50 -7.66
CA PRO A 61 14.13 -10.35 -6.56
C PRO A 61 15.23 -9.30 -6.82
N ASP A 62 15.80 -9.31 -8.02
CA ASP A 62 16.88 -8.38 -8.39
C ASP A 62 16.36 -6.95 -8.53
N ALA A 63 15.17 -6.78 -9.14
CA ALA A 63 14.55 -5.47 -9.29
C ALA A 63 14.14 -4.84 -7.95
N VAL A 64 13.63 -5.64 -7.01
CA VAL A 64 13.32 -5.19 -5.64
C VAL A 64 14.61 -4.81 -4.91
N ALA A 65 15.64 -5.64 -4.98
CA ALA A 65 16.94 -5.35 -4.36
C ALA A 65 17.56 -4.07 -4.90
N GLN A 66 17.51 -3.86 -6.22
CA GLN A 66 17.99 -2.64 -6.85
C GLN A 66 17.18 -1.42 -6.40
N PHE A 67 15.84 -1.50 -6.44
CA PHE A 67 14.96 -0.43 -6.00
C PHE A 67 15.27 0.00 -4.56
N ILE A 68 15.42 -0.95 -3.63
CA ILE A 68 15.74 -0.68 -2.24
C ILE A 68 17.14 -0.07 -2.08
N ALA A 69 18.13 -0.59 -2.80
CA ALA A 69 19.51 -0.10 -2.73
C ALA A 69 19.68 1.32 -3.28
N GLU A 70 18.88 1.70 -4.27
CA GLU A 70 18.91 3.03 -4.88
C GLU A 70 18.06 4.07 -4.13
N ASP A 71 17.13 3.63 -3.24
CA ASP A 71 16.24 4.53 -2.52
C ASP A 71 17.02 5.44 -1.57
N PRO A 72 16.95 6.78 -1.75
CA PRO A 72 17.61 7.74 -0.87
C PRO A 72 17.24 7.61 0.60
N LEU A 73 16.04 7.12 0.94
CA LEU A 73 15.65 6.86 2.33
C LEU A 73 16.47 5.73 2.95
N THR A 74 16.81 4.69 2.16
CA THR A 74 17.75 3.64 2.58
C THR A 74 19.16 4.22 2.79
N LEU A 75 19.66 4.95 1.80
CA LEU A 75 21.01 5.51 1.82
C LEU A 75 21.22 6.50 2.97
N ALA A 76 20.17 7.20 3.38
CA ALA A 76 20.18 8.12 4.51
C ALA A 76 19.95 7.44 5.87
N GLY A 77 19.73 6.12 5.91
CA GLY A 77 19.43 5.39 7.16
C GLY A 77 18.10 5.76 7.81
N VAL A 78 17.15 6.24 7.03
CA VAL A 78 15.81 6.62 7.51
C VAL A 78 14.93 5.39 7.72
N VAL A 79 15.14 4.34 6.95
CA VAL A 79 14.35 3.09 7.02
C VAL A 79 14.90 2.16 8.08
N GLU A 80 14.04 1.70 8.98
CA GLU A 80 14.39 0.78 10.07
C GLU A 80 14.20 -0.70 9.67
N SER A 81 13.12 -0.98 8.93
CA SER A 81 12.81 -2.32 8.43
C SER A 81 11.88 -2.27 7.22
N ASP A 82 11.90 -3.35 6.44
CA ASP A 82 11.05 -3.52 5.27
C ASP A 82 10.09 -4.71 5.44
N GLU A 83 8.83 -4.51 5.08
CA GLU A 83 7.87 -5.59 4.87
C GLU A 83 7.53 -5.62 3.37
N ILE A 84 7.89 -6.72 2.68
CA ILE A 84 7.77 -6.86 1.23
C ILE A 84 6.94 -8.10 0.92
N SER A 85 5.94 -7.94 0.08
CA SER A 85 5.07 -9.03 -0.36
C SER A 85 4.81 -8.94 -1.86
N ASP A 86 4.67 -10.07 -2.52
CA ASP A 86 4.12 -10.11 -3.86
C ASP A 86 2.66 -9.66 -3.83
N TRP A 87 2.28 -8.85 -4.81
CA TRP A 87 0.96 -8.23 -4.84
C TRP A 87 0.25 -8.52 -6.17
N HIS A 88 -0.89 -9.15 -6.07
CA HIS A 88 -1.77 -9.39 -7.20
C HIS A 88 -2.77 -8.24 -7.33
N CYS A 89 -2.41 -7.25 -8.11
CA CYS A 89 -3.21 -6.06 -8.36
C CYS A 89 -4.51 -6.42 -9.10
N ALA A 90 -5.64 -6.20 -8.45
CA ALA A 90 -6.97 -6.38 -9.04
C ALA A 90 -7.51 -5.09 -9.68
N LEU A 91 -7.11 -3.94 -9.16
CA LEU A 91 -7.43 -2.60 -9.67
C LEU A 91 -6.32 -1.63 -9.29
N ALA A 92 -5.91 -0.79 -10.21
CA ALA A 92 -5.03 0.33 -9.91
C ALA A 92 -5.27 1.51 -10.85
N THR A 93 -5.28 2.70 -10.24
CA THR A 93 -5.10 3.97 -10.94
C THR A 93 -3.72 4.50 -10.57
N ARG A 94 -2.78 4.49 -11.51
CA ARG A 94 -1.38 4.87 -11.23
C ARG A 94 -1.29 6.32 -10.81
N LEU A 95 -0.65 6.59 -9.67
CA LEU A 95 -0.54 7.93 -9.09
C LEU A 95 0.05 8.99 -10.02
N PRO A 96 1.12 8.71 -10.79
CA PRO A 96 1.68 9.73 -11.68
C PRO A 96 0.68 10.35 -12.65
N THR A 97 -0.40 9.63 -12.95
CA THR A 97 -1.46 10.07 -13.88
C THR A 97 -2.81 10.31 -13.21
N ALA A 98 -2.98 9.90 -11.95
CA ALA A 98 -4.22 10.07 -11.21
C ALA A 98 -4.39 11.52 -10.74
N PRO A 99 -5.47 12.22 -11.11
CA PRO A 99 -5.69 13.56 -10.58
C PRO A 99 -5.93 13.54 -9.07
N PRO A 100 -5.52 14.59 -8.33
CA PRO A 100 -5.94 14.77 -6.95
C PRO A 100 -7.47 14.79 -6.83
N ARG A 101 -7.99 14.25 -5.73
CA ARG A 101 -9.42 14.28 -5.40
C ARG A 101 -9.65 15.24 -4.22
N PRO A 102 -10.04 16.51 -4.47
CA PRO A 102 -10.20 17.50 -3.42
C PRO A 102 -11.21 17.06 -2.36
N GLY A 103 -10.88 17.32 -1.09
CA GLY A 103 -11.75 16.97 0.05
C GLY A 103 -11.62 15.53 0.53
N LEU A 104 -10.89 14.66 -0.19
CA LEU A 104 -10.64 13.29 0.25
C LEU A 104 -9.28 13.17 0.94
N LYS A 105 -9.19 12.26 1.91
CA LYS A 105 -7.98 11.87 2.64
C LYS A 105 -7.58 10.47 2.22
N GLY A 106 -6.29 10.23 2.09
CA GLY A 106 -5.75 8.92 1.73
C GLY A 106 -5.61 7.99 2.92
N PHE A 107 -5.87 6.71 2.68
CA PHE A 107 -5.72 5.64 3.67
C PHE A 107 -5.13 4.41 3.00
N PHE A 108 -4.17 3.80 3.68
CA PHE A 108 -3.62 2.51 3.30
C PHE A 108 -4.16 1.43 4.24
N PHE A 109 -4.91 0.47 3.67
CA PHE A 109 -5.41 -0.71 4.37
C PHE A 109 -4.43 -1.86 4.14
N HIS A 110 -3.95 -2.45 5.23
CA HIS A 110 -3.13 -3.65 5.25
C HIS A 110 -3.80 -4.72 6.12
N GLY A 111 -4.32 -5.76 5.50
CA GLY A 111 -4.95 -6.88 6.18
C GLY A 111 -4.06 -8.11 6.12
N THR A 112 -3.58 -8.60 7.26
CA THR A 112 -2.86 -9.87 7.37
C THR A 112 -3.85 -11.02 7.51
N GLY A 113 -3.74 -12.03 6.66
CA GLY A 113 -4.62 -13.20 6.65
C GLY A 113 -4.33 -14.17 7.79
N LYS A 114 -5.37 -14.83 8.31
CA LYS A 114 -5.18 -15.92 9.27
C LYS A 114 -4.51 -17.13 8.61
N PRO A 115 -3.56 -17.79 9.27
CA PRO A 115 -3.02 -19.06 8.80
C PRO A 115 -4.12 -20.11 8.59
N GLY A 116 -4.01 -20.89 7.51
CA GLY A 116 -4.94 -22.00 7.23
C GLY A 116 -6.36 -21.61 6.82
N ILE A 117 -6.64 -20.31 6.60
CA ILE A 117 -7.99 -19.79 6.31
C ILE A 117 -8.40 -19.94 4.83
N THR A 118 -7.50 -20.40 3.95
CA THR A 118 -7.64 -20.30 2.49
C THR A 118 -8.95 -20.89 1.96
N ASP A 119 -9.35 -22.07 2.40
CA ASP A 119 -10.57 -22.71 1.90
C ASP A 119 -11.84 -21.94 2.32
N PHE A 120 -11.92 -21.54 3.57
CA PHE A 120 -13.03 -20.70 4.05
C PHE A 120 -13.03 -19.34 3.37
N ARG A 121 -11.85 -18.67 3.25
CA ARG A 121 -11.72 -17.42 2.51
C ARG A 121 -12.27 -17.55 1.09
N ASN A 122 -11.98 -18.65 0.39
CA ASN A 122 -12.42 -18.85 -0.99
C ASN A 122 -13.96 -18.86 -1.12
N THR A 123 -14.68 -19.29 -0.12
CA THR A 123 -16.16 -19.22 -0.09
C THR A 123 -16.67 -17.77 0.03
N ILE A 124 -15.87 -16.88 0.64
CA ILE A 124 -16.23 -15.47 0.90
C ILE A 124 -15.76 -14.53 -0.24
N VAL A 125 -14.83 -14.95 -1.11
CA VAL A 125 -14.29 -14.12 -2.21
C VAL A 125 -15.35 -13.42 -3.06
N PRO A 126 -16.45 -14.07 -3.50
CA PRO A 126 -17.45 -13.39 -4.32
C PRO A 126 -18.11 -12.20 -3.60
N ALA A 127 -18.48 -12.38 -2.33
CA ALA A 127 -19.08 -11.31 -1.52
C ALA A 127 -18.09 -10.19 -1.23
N HIS A 128 -16.83 -10.52 -0.90
CA HIS A 128 -15.73 -9.56 -0.72
C HIS A 128 -15.56 -8.69 -1.97
N ARG A 129 -15.43 -9.30 -3.15
CA ARG A 129 -15.27 -8.57 -4.41
C ARG A 129 -16.44 -7.64 -4.70
N ALA A 130 -17.67 -8.14 -4.54
CA ALA A 130 -18.88 -7.36 -4.75
C ALA A 130 -18.97 -6.15 -3.81
N HIS A 131 -18.53 -6.29 -2.57
CA HIS A 131 -18.46 -5.17 -1.61
C HIS A 131 -17.44 -4.12 -2.05
N LEU A 132 -16.19 -4.52 -2.36
CA LEU A 132 -15.15 -3.58 -2.76
C LEU A 132 -15.51 -2.83 -4.05
N GLN A 133 -16.15 -3.50 -5.02
CA GLN A 133 -16.56 -2.90 -6.29
C GLN A 133 -17.48 -1.69 -6.13
N GLN A 134 -18.20 -1.57 -5.04
CA GLN A 134 -19.06 -0.41 -4.75
C GLN A 134 -18.26 0.90 -4.67
N ARG A 135 -16.95 0.84 -4.43
CA ARG A 135 -16.05 1.99 -4.26
C ARG A 135 -14.92 2.07 -5.29
N ASP A 136 -14.86 1.14 -6.25
CA ASP A 136 -13.78 1.09 -7.23
C ASP A 136 -13.62 2.37 -8.03
N SER A 137 -14.71 2.96 -8.51
CA SER A 137 -14.66 4.17 -9.34
C SER A 137 -14.56 5.47 -8.55
N SER A 138 -15.03 5.49 -7.28
CA SER A 138 -15.15 6.72 -6.50
C SER A 138 -14.02 6.92 -5.50
N ASN A 139 -13.57 5.87 -4.84
CA ASN A 139 -12.68 5.97 -3.70
C ASN A 139 -11.40 5.13 -3.82
N CYS A 140 -11.42 4.01 -4.55
CA CYS A 140 -10.27 3.14 -4.68
C CYS A 140 -9.21 3.75 -5.60
N LEU A 141 -7.94 3.75 -5.16
CA LEU A 141 -6.79 4.03 -6.02
C LEU A 141 -6.11 2.74 -6.46
N ALA A 142 -5.91 1.82 -5.53
CA ALA A 142 -5.32 0.53 -5.84
C ALA A 142 -5.77 -0.52 -4.83
N ARG A 143 -6.04 -1.72 -5.27
CA ARG A 143 -6.37 -2.85 -4.40
C ARG A 143 -5.92 -4.17 -4.98
N GLY A 144 -5.56 -5.08 -4.11
CA GLY A 144 -5.12 -6.40 -4.48
C GLY A 144 -4.87 -7.27 -3.26
N TYR A 145 -4.51 -8.54 -3.52
CA TYR A 145 -4.16 -9.47 -2.47
C TYR A 145 -2.65 -9.73 -2.45
N LEU A 146 -2.15 -10.10 -1.28
CA LEU A 146 -0.75 -10.39 -1.01
C LEU A 146 -0.52 -11.89 -1.04
N THR A 147 0.64 -12.30 -1.55
CA THR A 147 1.11 -13.69 -1.53
C THR A 147 2.56 -13.77 -1.06
N ASP A 148 2.98 -15.00 -0.73
CA ASP A 148 4.39 -15.34 -0.60
C ASP A 148 5.14 -15.20 -1.93
N ALA A 149 6.46 -15.27 -1.90
CA ALA A 149 7.33 -15.18 -3.06
C ALA A 149 7.08 -16.25 -4.14
N GLY A 150 6.34 -17.30 -3.82
CA GLY A 150 5.92 -18.34 -4.75
C GLY A 150 4.56 -18.09 -5.39
N GLY A 151 3.83 -17.08 -4.95
CA GLY A 151 2.47 -16.77 -5.41
C GLY A 151 1.42 -17.82 -5.02
N THR A 152 1.73 -18.71 -4.10
CA THR A 152 0.90 -19.87 -3.75
C THR A 152 0.09 -19.67 -2.49
N LEU A 153 0.67 -19.01 -1.49
CA LEU A 153 0.03 -18.76 -0.20
C LEU A 153 -0.55 -17.35 -0.16
N TRP A 154 -1.85 -17.25 0.07
CA TRP A 154 -2.47 -15.96 0.34
C TRP A 154 -2.06 -15.45 1.73
N LEU A 155 -1.46 -14.28 1.77
CA LEU A 155 -0.97 -13.63 3.00
C LEU A 155 -1.90 -12.53 3.50
N GLY A 156 -2.75 -11.96 2.61
CA GLY A 156 -3.59 -10.86 3.01
C GLY A 156 -4.04 -9.96 1.87
N SER A 157 -4.31 -8.71 2.20
CA SER A 157 -4.74 -7.69 1.24
C SER A 157 -4.06 -6.36 1.49
N ALA A 158 -3.71 -5.66 0.40
CA ALA A 158 -3.16 -4.32 0.44
C ALA A 158 -3.95 -3.40 -0.49
N MET A 159 -4.50 -2.32 0.06
CA MET A 159 -5.42 -1.44 -0.65
C MET A 159 -5.18 0.03 -0.28
N VAL A 160 -5.25 0.92 -1.26
CA VAL A 160 -5.21 2.37 -1.06
C VAL A 160 -6.54 2.97 -1.47
N TYR A 161 -7.16 3.67 -0.54
CA TYR A 161 -8.43 4.35 -0.70
C TYR A 161 -8.33 5.84 -0.35
N GLU A 162 -9.24 6.62 -0.89
CA GLU A 162 -9.46 8.01 -0.51
C GLU A 162 -10.91 8.20 -0.07
N PHE A 163 -11.11 8.69 1.16
CA PHE A 163 -12.42 8.97 1.76
C PHE A 163 -12.44 10.36 2.39
N GLU A 164 -13.60 10.90 2.64
CA GLU A 164 -13.79 12.20 3.30
C GLU A 164 -13.21 12.21 4.72
N SER A 165 -13.27 11.05 5.39
CA SER A 165 -12.78 10.87 6.75
C SER A 165 -12.42 9.42 7.05
N ARG A 166 -11.66 9.22 8.14
CA ARG A 166 -11.40 7.89 8.69
C ARG A 166 -12.71 7.18 9.10
N ALA A 167 -13.68 7.89 9.64
CA ALA A 167 -14.97 7.33 10.01
C ALA A 167 -15.73 6.78 8.79
N ALA A 168 -15.71 7.47 7.65
CA ALA A 168 -16.32 7.00 6.42
C ALA A 168 -15.64 5.73 5.86
N LEU A 169 -14.32 5.64 5.98
CA LEU A 169 -13.57 4.42 5.66
C LEU A 169 -13.93 3.27 6.60
N ASP A 170 -13.95 3.53 7.92
CA ASP A 170 -14.28 2.52 8.93
C ASP A 170 -15.71 1.98 8.75
N ASP A 171 -16.66 2.84 8.38
CA ASP A 171 -18.03 2.44 8.04
C ASP A 171 -18.07 1.52 6.81
N PHE A 172 -17.29 1.83 5.79
CA PHE A 172 -17.18 0.98 4.61
C PHE A 172 -16.62 -0.40 4.96
N PHE A 173 -15.53 -0.48 5.72
CA PHE A 173 -14.91 -1.74 6.10
C PHE A 173 -15.66 -2.51 7.19
N ARG A 174 -16.56 -1.85 7.96
CA ARG A 174 -17.42 -2.54 8.95
C ARG A 174 -18.34 -3.57 8.31
N GLY A 175 -18.80 -3.34 7.07
CA GLY A 175 -19.62 -4.28 6.30
C GLY A 175 -18.83 -5.19 5.35
N GLU A 176 -17.50 -5.07 5.34
CA GLU A 176 -16.64 -5.79 4.41
C GLU A 176 -16.58 -7.29 4.80
N PRO A 177 -16.90 -8.24 3.87
CA PRO A 177 -17.03 -9.65 4.19
C PRO A 177 -15.81 -10.33 4.80
N TYR A 178 -14.58 -9.95 4.45
CA TYR A 178 -13.38 -10.51 5.09
C TYR A 178 -13.24 -10.01 6.53
N CYS A 179 -13.57 -8.76 6.79
CA CYS A 179 -13.58 -8.20 8.14
C CYS A 179 -14.65 -8.84 9.01
N THR A 180 -15.90 -8.97 8.50
CA THR A 180 -17.05 -9.51 9.26
C THR A 180 -16.95 -11.00 9.52
N ASN A 181 -16.30 -11.77 8.65
CA ASN A 181 -16.11 -13.21 8.80
C ASN A 181 -14.75 -13.58 9.45
N GLY A 182 -14.01 -12.61 9.94
CA GLY A 182 -12.75 -12.84 10.64
C GLY A 182 -11.68 -13.54 9.79
N ILE A 183 -11.61 -13.22 8.51
CA ILE A 183 -10.59 -13.74 7.58
C ILE A 183 -9.20 -13.17 7.90
N TYR A 184 -9.16 -11.91 8.34
CA TYR A 184 -7.93 -11.28 8.78
C TYR A 184 -7.60 -11.64 10.24
N GLU A 185 -6.34 -11.92 10.49
CA GLU A 185 -5.75 -11.98 11.84
C GLU A 185 -5.55 -10.58 12.39
N ARG A 186 -5.07 -9.67 11.53
CA ARG A 186 -4.81 -8.28 11.84
C ARG A 186 -5.22 -7.38 10.68
N VAL A 187 -5.80 -6.23 11.02
CA VAL A 187 -6.06 -5.15 10.08
C VAL A 187 -5.37 -3.90 10.61
N GLU A 188 -4.53 -3.31 9.79
CA GLU A 188 -3.89 -2.03 10.03
C GLU A 188 -4.35 -1.03 8.98
N ILE A 189 -4.76 0.14 9.43
CA ILE A 189 -5.14 1.23 8.54
C ILE A 189 -4.29 2.43 8.92
N TYR A 190 -3.48 2.84 7.97
CA TYR A 190 -2.62 4.00 8.07
C TYR A 190 -3.27 5.20 7.39
N ASP A 191 -3.10 6.39 7.95
CA ASP A 191 -3.25 7.62 7.19
C ASP A 191 -2.15 7.64 6.13
N TRP A 192 -2.49 7.93 4.89
CA TRP A 192 -1.56 7.93 3.78
C TRP A 192 -1.61 9.27 3.05
N GLN A 193 -0.46 9.80 2.71
CA GLN A 193 -0.35 10.99 1.88
C GLN A 193 0.17 10.62 0.51
N ARG A 194 -0.44 11.22 -0.51
CA ARG A 194 -0.14 10.93 -1.90
C ARG A 194 1.21 11.50 -2.32
N GLY A 195 2.08 10.66 -2.85
CA GLY A 195 3.27 11.09 -3.58
C GLY A 195 4.48 11.42 -2.71
N VAL A 196 5.22 12.44 -3.13
CA VAL A 196 6.47 12.86 -2.48
C VAL A 196 6.19 13.50 -1.13
N MET A 197 7.11 13.32 -0.20
CA MET A 197 7.15 14.07 1.06
C MET A 197 7.34 15.57 0.72
N ALA A 198 6.41 16.41 1.14
CA ALA A 198 6.42 17.86 0.89
C ALA A 198 6.10 18.64 2.18
#